data_5b47d03d39867947ee975119993e30c8
#
_entry.id   5b47d03d39867947ee975119993e30c8
#
_cell.length_a   1.000
_cell.length_b   1.000
_cell.length_c   1.000
_cell.angle_alpha   90.00
_cell.angle_beta   90.00
_cell.angle_gamma   90.00
#
_symmetry.space_group_name_H-M   'P 1'
#
loop_
_entity.id
_entity.type
_entity.pdbx_description
1 polymer ?
#
loop_
_entity_poly.entity_id
_entity_poly.type
_entity_poly.pdbx_seq_one_letter_code
_entity_poly.pdbx_strand_id
1 'polypeptide(L)'
;MAVVSAEFEVTSSLPAPTLFKAFNDFDTIAPKAEPETYKAVKIIQGDGGVGTIKSITYGDALPFTSSKHKVDFVDTTNFSFGYTIFEGDVLMGMIESGTHHLKFLPSADGGSVYKHSMVFKCKGDGKLSDDNVNQMKEGLKKTFKAIEAYAIAHPEAY
;
A
#
# COMPACT_ATOMS: atom_id res chain seq x y z
N MET A 1 24.49 6.46 0.74
CA MET A 1 23.13 5.91 0.54
C MET A 1 22.15 7.03 0.32
N ALA A 2 21.42 7.00 -0.79
CA ALA A 2 20.41 8.02 -1.09
C ALA A 2 19.09 7.65 -0.42
N VAL A 3 18.36 8.66 0.05
CA VAL A 3 17.01 8.53 0.59
C VAL A 3 16.08 9.38 -0.27
N VAL A 4 15.01 8.79 -0.77
CA VAL A 4 14.02 9.47 -1.60
C VAL A 4 12.68 9.40 -0.90
N SER A 5 12.03 10.55 -0.73
CA SER A 5 10.72 10.66 -0.12
C SER A 5 9.69 11.13 -1.15
N ALA A 6 8.47 10.63 -1.05
CA ALA A 6 7.37 11.02 -1.92
C ALA A 6 6.05 10.90 -1.17
N GLU A 7 5.05 11.66 -1.61
CA GLU A 7 3.70 11.57 -1.03
C GLU A 7 2.65 11.96 -2.06
N PHE A 8 1.43 11.51 -1.82
CA PHE A 8 0.26 11.92 -2.61
C PHE A 8 -1.00 11.83 -1.77
N GLU A 9 -2.06 12.47 -2.24
CA GLU A 9 -3.38 12.46 -1.60
C GLU A 9 -4.44 12.15 -2.63
N VAL A 10 -5.51 11.47 -2.16
CA VAL A 10 -6.71 11.20 -2.95
C VAL A 10 -7.94 11.44 -2.07
N THR A 11 -8.90 12.19 -2.58
CA THR A 11 -10.17 12.36 -1.87
C THR A 11 -11.11 11.18 -2.15
N SER A 12 -11.94 10.83 -1.17
CA SER A 12 -12.91 9.76 -1.27
C SER A 12 -14.24 10.18 -0.68
N SER A 13 -15.33 9.68 -1.24
CA SER A 13 -16.67 9.84 -0.66
C SER A 13 -16.90 8.92 0.54
N LEU A 14 -16.04 7.90 0.73
CA LEU A 14 -16.16 6.98 1.85
C LEU A 14 -15.60 7.58 3.14
N PRO A 15 -16.25 7.29 4.29
CA PRO A 15 -15.72 7.72 5.59
C PRO A 15 -14.36 7.09 5.87
N ALA A 16 -13.53 7.80 6.64
CA ALA A 16 -12.19 7.32 7.02
C ALA A 16 -12.21 5.94 7.70
N PRO A 17 -13.10 5.64 8.66
CA PRO A 17 -13.15 4.31 9.26
C PRO A 17 -13.44 3.20 8.25
N THR A 18 -14.28 3.46 7.26
CA THR A 18 -14.63 2.50 6.22
C THR A 18 -13.43 2.17 5.34
N LEU A 19 -12.71 3.18 4.87
CA LEU A 19 -11.50 2.98 4.07
C LEU A 19 -10.40 2.30 4.89
N PHE A 20 -10.22 2.71 6.14
CA PHE A 20 -9.23 2.09 7.02
C PHE A 20 -9.51 0.60 7.19
N LYS A 21 -10.76 0.24 7.42
CA LYS A 21 -11.17 -1.18 7.54
C LYS A 21 -10.88 -1.95 6.25
N ALA A 22 -11.25 -1.38 5.10
CA ALA A 22 -11.02 -2.01 3.80
C ALA A 22 -9.53 -2.22 3.55
N PHE A 23 -8.70 -1.22 3.80
CA PHE A 23 -7.25 -1.32 3.58
C PHE A 23 -6.58 -2.30 4.55
N ASN A 24 -7.09 -2.46 5.76
CA ASN A 24 -6.59 -3.49 6.67
C ASN A 24 -6.99 -4.90 6.26
N ASP A 25 -7.96 -5.03 5.35
CA ASP A 25 -8.34 -6.29 4.73
C ASP A 25 -7.73 -6.46 3.33
N PHE A 26 -6.62 -5.79 3.09
CA PHE A 26 -5.90 -5.79 1.81
C PHE A 26 -5.62 -7.20 1.30
N ASP A 27 -5.24 -8.11 2.20
CA ASP A 27 -4.89 -9.49 1.85
C ASP A 27 -6.04 -10.20 1.14
N THR A 28 -7.27 -9.90 1.54
CA THR A 28 -8.48 -10.47 0.96
C THR A 28 -8.96 -9.68 -0.26
N ILE A 29 -8.94 -8.35 -0.15
CA ILE A 29 -9.54 -7.47 -1.16
C ILE A 29 -8.67 -7.35 -2.41
N ALA A 30 -7.36 -7.14 -2.26
CA ALA A 30 -6.50 -6.80 -3.38
C ALA A 30 -6.52 -7.83 -4.52
N PRO A 31 -6.43 -9.15 -4.24
CA PRO A 31 -6.53 -10.14 -5.32
C PRO A 31 -7.91 -10.19 -5.99
N LYS A 32 -8.96 -9.74 -5.32
CA LYS A 32 -10.31 -9.70 -5.88
C LYS A 32 -10.58 -8.42 -6.65
N ALA A 33 -10.12 -7.28 -6.11
CA ALA A 33 -10.38 -5.97 -6.68
C ALA A 33 -9.44 -5.64 -7.85
N GLU A 34 -8.21 -6.15 -7.79
CA GLU A 34 -7.18 -5.85 -8.79
C GLU A 34 -6.36 -7.11 -9.11
N PRO A 35 -7.00 -8.17 -9.65
CA PRO A 35 -6.33 -9.46 -9.86
C PRO A 35 -5.18 -9.40 -10.88
N GLU A 36 -5.20 -8.46 -11.81
CA GLU A 36 -4.13 -8.27 -12.78
C GLU A 36 -2.87 -7.69 -12.14
N THR A 37 -2.99 -7.06 -10.99
CA THR A 37 -1.86 -6.49 -10.24
C THR A 37 -1.43 -7.38 -9.09
N TYR A 38 -2.39 -7.90 -8.32
CA TYR A 38 -2.15 -8.73 -7.14
C TYR A 38 -2.70 -10.13 -7.33
N LYS A 39 -1.81 -11.10 -7.50
CA LYS A 39 -2.21 -12.50 -7.69
C LYS A 39 -2.54 -13.16 -6.36
N ALA A 40 -1.71 -12.92 -5.34
CA ALA A 40 -1.91 -13.51 -4.01
C ALA A 40 -1.20 -12.70 -2.94
N VAL A 41 -1.78 -12.67 -1.74
CA VAL A 41 -1.16 -12.09 -0.54
C VAL A 41 -1.25 -13.15 0.56
N LYS A 42 -0.10 -13.50 1.16
CA LYS A 42 -0.02 -14.54 2.19
C LYS A 42 0.76 -14.06 3.41
N ILE A 43 0.26 -14.38 4.59
CA ILE A 43 1.03 -14.20 5.82
C ILE A 43 2.02 -15.36 5.92
N ILE A 44 3.31 -15.03 6.00
CA ILE A 44 4.38 -16.04 6.15
C ILE A 44 4.93 -16.08 7.56
N GLN A 45 4.68 -15.04 8.36
CA GLN A 45 5.06 -14.97 9.77
C GLN A 45 4.17 -13.98 10.49
N GLY A 46 3.68 -14.33 11.67
CA GLY A 46 2.87 -13.45 12.51
C GLY A 46 1.38 -13.75 12.42
N ASP A 47 0.58 -12.88 13.05
CA ASP A 47 -0.87 -13.06 13.23
C ASP A 47 -1.73 -12.04 12.47
N GLY A 48 -1.11 -11.21 11.65
CA GLY A 48 -1.78 -10.12 10.93
C GLY A 48 -1.55 -8.74 11.55
N GLY A 49 -1.08 -8.68 12.79
CA GLY A 49 -0.78 -7.44 13.50
C GLY A 49 0.65 -6.94 13.26
N VAL A 50 1.10 -6.04 14.13
CA VAL A 50 2.45 -5.46 14.07
C VAL A 50 3.50 -6.56 14.09
N GLY A 51 4.50 -6.45 13.23
CA GLY A 51 5.57 -7.43 13.08
C GLY A 51 5.26 -8.55 12.09
N THR A 52 4.03 -8.65 11.61
CA THR A 52 3.65 -9.65 10.60
C THR A 52 4.44 -9.44 9.31
N ILE A 53 4.91 -10.53 8.74
CA ILE A 53 5.56 -10.54 7.43
C ILE A 53 4.61 -11.17 6.42
N LYS A 54 4.35 -10.46 5.33
CA LYS A 54 3.48 -10.89 4.24
C LYS A 54 4.29 -11.05 2.97
N SER A 55 3.91 -12.05 2.18
CA SER A 55 4.44 -12.23 0.83
C SER A 55 3.36 -11.83 -0.16
N ILE A 56 3.69 -10.97 -1.09
CA ILE A 56 2.80 -10.57 -2.18
C ILE A 56 3.35 -11.15 -3.48
N THR A 57 2.47 -11.86 -4.21
CA THR A 57 2.76 -12.32 -5.58
C THR A 57 2.01 -11.42 -6.52
N TYR A 58 2.72 -10.81 -7.47
CA TYR A 58 2.13 -9.89 -8.42
C TYR A 58 1.58 -10.60 -9.65
N GLY A 59 0.60 -9.98 -10.29
CA GLY A 59 0.01 -10.44 -11.54
C GLY A 59 0.74 -9.88 -12.75
N ASP A 60 0.19 -10.17 -13.93
CA ASP A 60 0.84 -9.85 -15.20
C ASP A 60 0.85 -8.36 -15.54
N ALA A 61 0.07 -7.52 -14.83
CA ALA A 61 0.06 -6.08 -15.05
C ALA A 61 1.36 -5.39 -14.63
N LEU A 62 2.15 -6.05 -13.77
CA LEU A 62 3.42 -5.51 -13.29
C LEU A 62 4.61 -6.30 -13.82
N PRO A 63 5.75 -5.64 -14.07
CA PRO A 63 6.98 -6.32 -14.48
C PRO A 63 7.72 -7.00 -13.33
N PHE A 64 7.08 -7.12 -12.17
CA PHE A 64 7.64 -7.69 -10.95
C PHE A 64 6.93 -8.98 -10.57
N THR A 65 7.64 -9.86 -9.86
CA THR A 65 7.13 -11.17 -9.46
C THR A 65 6.59 -11.18 -8.04
N SER A 66 7.32 -10.60 -7.09
CA SER A 66 6.96 -10.70 -5.68
C SER A 66 7.62 -9.63 -4.81
N SER A 67 7.08 -9.51 -3.61
CA SER A 67 7.69 -8.69 -2.55
C SER A 67 7.37 -9.28 -1.19
N LYS A 68 8.16 -8.89 -0.18
CA LYS A 68 7.88 -9.17 1.23
C LYS A 68 7.71 -7.86 1.98
N HIS A 69 6.66 -7.80 2.76
CA HIS A 69 6.28 -6.64 3.57
C HIS A 69 6.29 -6.99 5.04
N LYS A 70 6.69 -6.04 5.87
CA LYS A 70 6.57 -6.13 7.32
C LYS A 70 5.62 -5.06 7.80
N VAL A 71 4.63 -5.42 8.60
CA VAL A 71 3.72 -4.45 9.23
C VAL A 71 4.46 -3.74 10.35
N ASP A 72 4.61 -2.43 10.24
CA ASP A 72 5.36 -1.61 11.19
C ASP A 72 4.49 -1.10 12.33
N PHE A 73 3.28 -0.63 12.01
CA PHE A 73 2.33 -0.15 13.00
C PHE A 73 0.91 -0.16 12.45
N VAL A 74 -0.06 -0.20 13.36
CA VAL A 74 -1.49 -0.04 13.07
C VAL A 74 -2.08 0.85 14.15
N ASP A 75 -2.66 1.99 13.75
CA ASP A 75 -3.27 2.96 14.67
C ASP A 75 -4.76 3.04 14.37
N THR A 76 -5.56 2.32 15.18
CA THR A 76 -7.02 2.26 14.98
C THR A 76 -7.73 3.53 15.45
N THR A 77 -7.06 4.36 16.24
CA THR A 77 -7.61 5.63 16.73
C THR A 77 -7.54 6.72 15.65
N ASN A 78 -6.40 6.80 14.96
CA ASN A 78 -6.15 7.83 13.95
C ASN A 78 -6.27 7.31 12.51
N PHE A 79 -6.76 6.09 12.32
CA PHE A 79 -6.97 5.47 11.01
C PHE A 79 -5.71 5.53 10.13
N SER A 80 -4.61 5.02 10.67
CA SER A 80 -3.34 4.97 9.95
C SER A 80 -2.63 3.65 10.19
N PHE A 81 -1.78 3.26 9.24
CA PHE A 81 -0.90 2.13 9.38
C PHE A 81 0.33 2.29 8.49
N GLY A 82 1.35 1.50 8.77
CA GLY A 82 2.57 1.54 8.00
C GLY A 82 3.17 0.16 7.80
N TYR A 83 3.90 0.03 6.71
CA TYR A 83 4.62 -1.19 6.39
C TYR A 83 5.90 -0.87 5.64
N THR A 84 6.83 -1.82 5.67
CA THR A 84 8.10 -1.72 4.94
C THR A 84 8.25 -2.89 3.99
N ILE A 85 8.53 -2.58 2.73
CA ILE A 85 8.92 -3.57 1.72
C ILE A 85 10.43 -3.72 1.85
N PHE A 86 10.90 -4.95 2.17
CA PHE A 86 12.31 -5.18 2.45
C PHE A 86 12.95 -6.25 1.55
N GLU A 87 12.16 -6.93 0.72
CA GLU A 87 12.66 -7.98 -0.18
C GLU A 87 11.75 -8.09 -1.40
N GLY A 88 12.34 -8.49 -2.53
CA GLY A 88 11.63 -8.78 -3.76
C GLY A 88 12.18 -8.01 -4.96
N ASP A 89 11.83 -8.49 -6.16
CA ASP A 89 12.27 -7.85 -7.41
C ASP A 89 11.61 -6.49 -7.65
N VAL A 90 10.55 -6.18 -6.90
CA VAL A 90 9.93 -4.85 -6.89
C VAL A 90 10.91 -3.76 -6.44
N LEU A 91 11.95 -4.13 -5.71
CA LEU A 91 13.01 -3.22 -5.27
C LEU A 91 14.06 -2.95 -6.37
N MET A 92 13.92 -3.58 -7.53
CA MET A 92 14.70 -3.33 -8.75
C MET A 92 16.21 -3.47 -8.58
N GLY A 93 16.67 -4.17 -7.53
CA GLY A 93 18.10 -4.33 -7.23
C GLY A 93 18.79 -3.05 -6.77
N MET A 94 18.09 -1.93 -6.72
CA MET A 94 18.65 -0.61 -6.36
C MET A 94 18.08 -0.04 -5.07
N ILE A 95 16.96 -0.56 -4.59
CA ILE A 95 16.29 -0.11 -3.35
C ILE A 95 16.56 -1.13 -2.26
N GLU A 96 17.05 -0.66 -1.11
CA GLU A 96 17.22 -1.51 0.07
C GLU A 96 15.90 -1.76 0.76
N SER A 97 15.10 -0.70 0.93
CA SER A 97 13.77 -0.81 1.55
C SER A 97 12.88 0.36 1.13
N GLY A 98 11.58 0.10 1.13
CA GLY A 98 10.56 1.14 0.93
C GLY A 98 9.58 1.12 2.09
N THR A 99 9.52 2.21 2.85
CA THR A 99 8.60 2.36 3.97
C THR A 99 7.40 3.18 3.55
N HIS A 100 6.20 2.67 3.83
CA HIS A 100 4.94 3.29 3.43
C HIS A 100 4.11 3.63 4.67
N HIS A 101 3.51 4.81 4.66
CA HIS A 101 2.61 5.27 5.72
C HIS A 101 1.30 5.72 5.06
N LEU A 102 0.21 5.08 5.43
CA LEU A 102 -1.13 5.37 4.94
C LEU A 102 -1.96 5.96 6.06
N LYS A 103 -2.65 7.06 5.78
CA LYS A 103 -3.51 7.74 6.74
C LYS A 103 -4.82 8.15 6.08
N PHE A 104 -5.92 7.91 6.78
CA PHE A 104 -7.26 8.27 6.31
C PHE A 104 -7.82 9.35 7.23
N LEU A 105 -7.97 10.57 6.70
CA LEU A 105 -8.44 11.73 7.45
C LEU A 105 -9.90 12.01 7.16
N PRO A 106 -10.76 12.12 8.18
CA PRO A 106 -12.14 12.53 7.96
C PRO A 106 -12.20 13.91 7.31
N SER A 107 -13.11 14.11 6.36
CA SER A 107 -13.37 15.41 5.76
C SER A 107 -14.73 15.96 6.19
N ALA A 108 -14.92 17.26 6.03
CA ALA A 108 -16.11 17.96 6.51
C ALA A 108 -17.43 17.50 5.85
N ASP A 109 -17.32 16.90 4.66
CA ASP A 109 -18.49 16.41 3.90
C ASP A 109 -18.90 14.97 4.23
N GLY A 110 -18.25 14.36 5.23
CA GLY A 110 -18.51 12.96 5.60
C GLY A 110 -17.66 11.93 4.87
N GLY A 111 -16.89 12.35 3.88
CA GLY A 111 -15.90 11.50 3.19
C GLY A 111 -14.57 11.52 3.90
N SER A 112 -13.50 11.33 3.13
CA SER A 112 -12.15 11.29 3.67
C SER A 112 -11.09 11.74 2.67
N VAL A 113 -9.89 11.99 3.19
CA VAL A 113 -8.68 12.22 2.40
C VAL A 113 -7.70 11.11 2.73
N TYR A 114 -7.31 10.37 1.71
CA TYR A 114 -6.26 9.35 1.82
C TYR A 114 -4.91 10.01 1.56
N LYS A 115 -4.02 9.90 2.53
CA LYS A 115 -2.63 10.37 2.43
C LYS A 115 -1.70 9.18 2.44
N HIS A 116 -0.83 9.11 1.45
CA HIS A 116 0.17 8.05 1.34
C HIS A 116 1.54 8.68 1.22
N SER A 117 2.41 8.41 2.18
CA SER A 117 3.81 8.85 2.14
C SER A 117 4.74 7.66 2.04
N MET A 118 5.87 7.84 1.37
CA MET A 118 6.85 6.79 1.08
C MET A 118 8.25 7.31 1.33
N VAL A 119 9.11 6.44 1.88
CA VAL A 119 10.54 6.72 2.04
C VAL A 119 11.30 5.52 1.49
N PHE A 120 12.13 5.75 0.49
CA PHE A 120 12.95 4.72 -0.14
C PHE A 120 14.41 4.92 0.25
N LYS A 121 15.03 3.87 0.76
CA LYS A 121 16.48 3.81 0.98
C LYS A 121 17.10 3.07 -0.18
N CYS A 122 18.03 3.73 -0.89
CA CYS A 122 18.68 3.14 -2.06
C CYS A 122 20.01 2.48 -1.66
N LYS A 123 20.34 1.40 -2.36
CA LYS A 123 21.60 0.67 -2.14
C LYS A 123 22.76 1.39 -2.84
N GLY A 124 23.89 1.53 -2.15
CA GLY A 124 25.11 2.07 -2.75
C GLY A 124 24.87 3.37 -3.52
N ASP A 125 25.19 3.38 -4.80
CA ASP A 125 25.00 4.52 -5.71
C ASP A 125 23.64 4.52 -6.42
N GLY A 126 22.73 3.62 -6.03
CA GLY A 126 21.41 3.50 -6.62
C GLY A 126 20.59 4.77 -6.44
N LYS A 127 19.84 5.13 -7.47
CA LYS A 127 18.94 6.29 -7.46
C LYS A 127 17.60 5.91 -8.06
N LEU A 128 16.54 6.42 -7.45
CA LEU A 128 15.21 6.40 -8.06
C LEU A 128 15.04 7.67 -8.88
N SER A 129 14.67 7.49 -10.14
CA SER A 129 14.32 8.62 -11.01
C SER A 129 12.95 9.18 -10.63
N ASP A 130 12.67 10.42 -11.04
CA ASP A 130 11.36 11.01 -10.88
C ASP A 130 10.30 10.17 -11.61
N ASP A 131 10.64 9.59 -12.78
CA ASP A 131 9.75 8.71 -13.52
C ASP A 131 9.40 7.45 -12.73
N ASN A 132 10.39 6.82 -12.08
CA ASN A 132 10.14 5.66 -11.22
C ASN A 132 9.16 6.01 -10.09
N VAL A 133 9.39 7.13 -9.42
CA VAL A 133 8.55 7.59 -8.32
C VAL A 133 7.13 7.89 -8.81
N ASN A 134 6.99 8.57 -9.94
CA ASN A 134 5.69 8.88 -10.53
C ASN A 134 4.92 7.61 -10.93
N GLN A 135 5.60 6.61 -11.49
CA GLN A 135 4.98 5.33 -11.82
C GLN A 135 4.47 4.61 -10.57
N MET A 136 5.23 4.65 -9.48
CA MET A 136 4.79 4.08 -8.21
C MET A 136 3.56 4.79 -7.67
N LYS A 137 3.53 6.12 -7.69
CA LYS A 137 2.37 6.90 -7.26
C LYS A 137 1.13 6.54 -8.08
N GLU A 138 1.25 6.48 -9.39
CA GLU A 138 0.12 6.14 -10.26
C GLU A 138 -0.39 4.72 -10.00
N GLY A 139 0.51 3.76 -9.80
CA GLY A 139 0.14 2.39 -9.44
C GLY A 139 -0.59 2.31 -8.11
N LEU A 140 -0.12 3.04 -7.11
CA LEU A 140 -0.74 3.06 -5.78
C LEU A 140 -2.10 3.77 -5.80
N LYS A 141 -2.25 4.83 -6.58
CA LYS A 141 -3.55 5.50 -6.78
C LYS A 141 -4.56 4.57 -7.46
N LYS A 142 -4.10 3.79 -8.44
CA LYS A 142 -4.93 2.80 -9.12
C LYS A 142 -5.41 1.73 -8.14
N THR A 143 -4.52 1.23 -7.29
CA THR A 143 -4.86 0.27 -6.24
C THR A 143 -5.84 0.87 -5.24
N PHE A 144 -5.64 2.12 -4.83
CA PHE A 144 -6.58 2.83 -3.96
C PHE A 144 -7.99 2.84 -4.57
N LYS A 145 -8.10 3.22 -5.84
CA LYS A 145 -9.39 3.28 -6.54
C LYS A 145 -10.06 1.91 -6.64
N ALA A 146 -9.28 0.85 -6.85
CA ALA A 146 -9.80 -0.51 -6.90
C ALA A 146 -10.36 -0.96 -5.54
N ILE A 147 -9.65 -0.67 -4.44
CA ILE A 147 -10.10 -1.00 -3.08
C ILE A 147 -11.32 -0.16 -2.71
N GLU A 148 -11.32 1.13 -3.05
CA GLU A 148 -12.46 2.02 -2.83
C GLU A 148 -13.72 1.48 -3.52
N ALA A 149 -13.60 1.13 -4.79
CA ALA A 149 -14.71 0.58 -5.57
C ALA A 149 -15.23 -0.73 -4.98
N TYR A 150 -14.33 -1.58 -4.52
CA TYR A 150 -14.71 -2.84 -3.86
C TYR A 150 -15.49 -2.57 -2.57
N ALA A 151 -15.03 -1.63 -1.74
CA ALA A 151 -15.72 -1.26 -0.50
C ALA A 151 -17.11 -0.68 -0.78
N ILE A 152 -17.25 0.16 -1.80
CA ILE A 152 -18.55 0.73 -2.22
C ILE A 152 -19.50 -0.39 -2.64
N ALA A 153 -19.01 -1.40 -3.35
CA ALA A 153 -19.81 -2.52 -3.81
C ALA A 153 -20.18 -3.52 -2.70
N HIS A 154 -19.53 -3.44 -1.54
CA HIS A 154 -19.74 -4.35 -0.42
C HIS A 154 -20.01 -3.57 0.89
N PRO A 155 -21.06 -2.74 0.94
CA PRO A 155 -21.32 -1.88 2.10
C PRO A 155 -21.63 -2.66 3.38
N GLU A 156 -22.08 -3.91 3.26
CA GLU A 156 -22.36 -4.78 4.41
C GLU A 156 -21.07 -5.25 5.11
N ALA A 157 -19.93 -5.20 4.43
CA ALA A 157 -18.64 -5.68 4.96
C ALA A 157 -17.77 -4.54 5.48
N TYR A 158 -17.94 -3.33 4.96
CA TYR A 158 -17.05 -2.19 5.23
C TYR A 158 -17.80 -0.85 5.53
#